data_007aa1bb981a04f3004d26764831f71c
#
_entry.id   007aa1bb981a04f3004d26764831f71c
#
_cell.length_a   1.000
_cell.length_b   1.000
_cell.length_c   1.000
_cell.angle_alpha   90.00
_cell.angle_beta   90.00
_cell.angle_gamma   90.00
#
_symmetry.space_group_name_H-M   'P 1'
#
loop_
_entity.id
_entity.type
_entity.pdbx_description
1 polymer ?
#
loop_
_entity_poly.entity_id
_entity_poly.type
_entity_poly.pdbx_seq_one_letter_code
_entity_poly.pdbx_strand_id
1 'polypeptide(L)'
;MGRDKPTILLVHCHYRLPGGEDVVFAAERAMLERRGHRVVVYERSNEEPGLAARALMPLRAVFSLKAWREVRALIRSEGVDLVHVHNTLFAVSPSVFWAARSEKVPAVQTLHNFRLFCPAGVLLRDGRVCEDCPRQPGGLLCAVRHACYRQSRLQSAVCAGIYAFHRLLRTYRWVDLIALTDFDREKLLDFNARRRVFSPQRLWVKPNALSADQPLPPLQPLQGRKNQVVFVGRLEELKGLRTAVEAWRLLADDPAAPELLLVGSGPLEDWVRRQGVARVRLLGRLPRGQLYPLLAESRAALAPSLCYESFALVPAEAHAMGTPVLASDLGNVGAMVRPGVDGLRFAPGDPAALAAAVRALPGLEAAADPAAMRAEALDRFGDEKNYAQLLAIYRRMLAGDEGADS
;
A
#
# COMPACT_ATOMS: atom_id res chain seq x y z
N MET A 1 -32.58 4.68 14.38
CA MET A 1 -32.60 3.61 13.37
C MET A 1 -31.56 3.97 12.31
N GLY A 2 -30.38 3.37 12.34
CA GLY A 2 -29.35 3.61 11.32
C GLY A 2 -29.82 3.05 9.98
N ARG A 3 -29.53 3.77 8.88
CA ARG A 3 -29.73 3.25 7.53
C ARG A 3 -28.91 1.97 7.37
N ASP A 4 -29.51 0.90 6.85
CA ASP A 4 -28.79 -0.36 6.57
C ASP A 4 -27.56 -0.15 5.65
N LYS A 5 -27.62 0.90 4.83
CA LYS A 5 -26.56 1.32 3.91
C LYS A 5 -26.24 2.80 4.10
N PRO A 6 -25.18 3.14 4.82
CA PRO A 6 -24.77 4.54 5.01
C PRO A 6 -24.35 5.20 3.70
N THR A 7 -24.56 6.52 3.60
CA THR A 7 -23.96 7.40 2.59
C THR A 7 -22.52 7.69 2.98
N ILE A 8 -21.57 7.32 2.14
CA ILE A 8 -20.14 7.37 2.43
C ILE A 8 -19.47 8.45 1.59
N LEU A 9 -18.75 9.37 2.22
CA LEU A 9 -17.85 10.28 1.52
C LEU A 9 -16.44 9.67 1.47
N LEU A 10 -16.02 9.24 0.28
CA LEU A 10 -14.65 8.80 0.02
C LEU A 10 -13.77 10.00 -0.32
N VAL A 11 -12.63 10.11 0.35
CA VAL A 11 -11.68 11.21 0.18
C VAL A 11 -10.32 10.67 -0.27
N HIS A 12 -9.81 11.18 -1.39
CA HIS A 12 -8.50 10.78 -1.90
C HIS A 12 -7.71 11.93 -2.53
N CYS A 13 -6.40 11.89 -2.36
CA CYS A 13 -5.47 12.80 -3.03
C CYS A 13 -4.53 11.99 -3.93
N HIS A 14 -4.73 12.08 -5.23
CA HIS A 14 -3.93 11.35 -6.22
C HIS A 14 -2.48 11.82 -6.24
N TYR A 15 -1.57 10.86 -6.39
CA TYR A 15 -0.18 11.16 -6.70
C TYR A 15 -0.04 11.53 -8.19
N ARG A 16 1.05 12.22 -8.54
CA ARG A 16 1.37 12.52 -9.95
C ARG A 16 1.55 11.26 -10.81
N LEU A 17 2.11 10.22 -10.22
CA LEU A 17 2.25 8.91 -10.82
C LEU A 17 1.33 7.95 -10.08
N PRO A 18 0.30 7.39 -10.73
CA PRO A 18 -0.61 6.45 -10.12
C PRO A 18 0.14 5.26 -9.49
N GLY A 19 -0.30 4.85 -8.30
CA GLY A 19 0.27 3.77 -7.51
C GLY A 19 -0.78 2.78 -7.01
N GLY A 20 -0.35 1.84 -6.17
CA GLY A 20 -1.25 0.85 -5.57
C GLY A 20 -2.37 1.46 -4.74
N GLU A 21 -2.13 2.61 -4.10
CA GLU A 21 -3.12 3.33 -3.30
C GLU A 21 -4.30 3.85 -4.15
N ASP A 22 -4.02 4.37 -5.37
CA ASP A 22 -5.06 4.82 -6.30
C ASP A 22 -5.91 3.63 -6.80
N VAL A 23 -5.26 2.48 -7.04
CA VAL A 23 -5.93 1.24 -7.44
C VAL A 23 -6.86 0.73 -6.34
N VAL A 24 -6.40 0.75 -5.07
CA VAL A 24 -7.19 0.33 -3.92
C VAL A 24 -8.39 1.25 -3.71
N PHE A 25 -8.19 2.56 -3.80
CA PHE A 25 -9.27 3.54 -3.70
C PHE A 25 -10.37 3.29 -4.74
N ALA A 26 -10.00 3.10 -6.00
CA ALA A 26 -10.96 2.82 -7.07
C ALA A 26 -11.68 1.49 -6.87
N ALA A 27 -10.98 0.45 -6.43
CA ALA A 27 -11.56 -0.87 -6.15
C ALA A 27 -12.54 -0.82 -4.97
N GLU A 28 -12.20 -0.12 -3.89
CA GLU A 28 -13.08 0.02 -2.72
C GLU A 28 -14.32 0.84 -3.04
N ARG A 29 -14.18 1.93 -3.80
CA ARG A 29 -15.33 2.69 -4.34
C ARG A 29 -16.27 1.78 -5.13
N ALA A 30 -15.75 1.06 -6.12
CA ALA A 30 -16.54 0.16 -6.96
C ALA A 30 -17.22 -0.96 -6.14
N MET A 31 -16.53 -1.49 -5.12
CA MET A 31 -17.07 -2.49 -4.19
C MET A 31 -18.28 -1.92 -3.43
N LEU A 32 -18.18 -0.73 -2.86
CA LEU A 32 -19.26 -0.09 -2.10
C LEU A 32 -20.46 0.24 -3.00
N GLU A 33 -20.23 0.77 -4.21
CA GLU A 33 -21.26 1.08 -5.20
C GLU A 33 -22.01 -0.19 -5.66
N ARG A 34 -21.28 -1.29 -5.98
CA ARG A 34 -21.89 -2.59 -6.33
C ARG A 34 -22.78 -3.15 -5.22
N ARG A 35 -22.43 -2.87 -3.94
CA ARG A 35 -23.22 -3.27 -2.77
C ARG A 35 -24.40 -2.34 -2.46
N GLY A 36 -24.59 -1.29 -3.28
CA GLY A 36 -25.71 -0.36 -3.21
C GLY A 36 -25.56 0.73 -2.15
N HIS A 37 -24.33 1.04 -1.71
CA HIS A 37 -24.07 2.26 -0.93
C HIS A 37 -24.13 3.47 -1.83
N ARG A 38 -24.61 4.59 -1.29
CA ARG A 38 -24.41 5.90 -1.91
C ARG A 38 -23.00 6.36 -1.60
N VAL A 39 -22.17 6.45 -2.63
CA VAL A 39 -20.79 6.90 -2.51
C VAL A 39 -20.65 8.29 -3.10
N VAL A 40 -20.30 9.25 -2.26
CA VAL A 40 -19.90 10.60 -2.64
C VAL A 40 -18.38 10.63 -2.69
N VAL A 41 -17.81 11.33 -3.67
CA VAL A 41 -16.34 11.32 -3.86
C VAL A 41 -15.79 12.73 -3.79
N TYR A 42 -14.72 12.91 -3.01
CA TYR A 42 -13.90 14.10 -2.97
C TYR A 42 -12.46 13.78 -3.35
N GLU A 43 -12.11 14.05 -4.59
CA GLU A 43 -10.78 13.78 -5.16
C GLU A 43 -10.05 15.07 -5.50
N ARG A 44 -8.74 15.07 -5.31
CA ARG A 44 -7.82 16.11 -5.77
C ARG A 44 -6.56 15.47 -6.31
N SER A 45 -5.89 16.16 -7.24
CA SER A 45 -4.59 15.73 -7.77
C SER A 45 -3.48 16.67 -7.28
N ASN A 46 -2.30 16.09 -7.10
CA ASN A 46 -1.06 16.82 -6.82
C ASN A 46 -0.39 17.31 -8.12
N GLU A 47 -1.16 17.71 -9.13
CA GLU A 47 -0.65 18.33 -10.35
C GLU A 47 0.10 19.63 -10.05
N GLU A 48 0.94 20.06 -11.00
CA GLU A 48 1.77 21.24 -10.78
C GLU A 48 0.91 22.52 -10.65
N PRO A 49 0.87 23.14 -9.47
CA PRO A 49 0.21 24.41 -9.31
C PRO A 49 1.03 25.52 -9.98
N GLY A 50 0.38 26.55 -10.52
CA GLY A 50 1.06 27.77 -10.97
C GLY A 50 1.92 28.39 -9.85
N LEU A 51 2.87 29.28 -10.21
CA LEU A 51 3.88 29.84 -9.30
C LEU A 51 3.31 30.37 -7.97
N ALA A 52 2.21 31.12 -8.01
CA ALA A 52 1.56 31.68 -6.82
C ALA A 52 0.96 30.57 -5.90
N ALA A 53 0.43 29.50 -6.49
CA ALA A 53 -0.11 28.38 -5.74
C ALA A 53 1.00 27.51 -5.09
N ARG A 54 2.20 27.48 -5.68
CA ARG A 54 3.39 26.81 -5.11
C ARG A 54 3.84 27.48 -3.81
N ALA A 55 3.83 28.81 -3.73
CA ALA A 55 4.24 29.55 -2.53
C ALA A 55 3.31 29.26 -1.33
N LEU A 56 2.01 29.09 -1.57
CA LEU A 56 1.02 28.80 -0.52
C LEU A 56 0.84 27.29 -0.24
N MET A 57 1.45 26.42 -1.05
CA MET A 57 1.30 24.96 -0.94
C MET A 57 1.68 24.43 0.46
N PRO A 58 2.79 24.86 1.11
CA PRO A 58 3.14 24.37 2.44
C PRO A 58 2.04 24.62 3.48
N LEU A 59 1.48 25.84 3.50
CA LEU A 59 0.39 26.20 4.43
C LEU A 59 -0.88 25.40 4.13
N ARG A 60 -1.25 25.30 2.86
CA ARG A 60 -2.43 24.53 2.42
C ARG A 60 -2.28 23.03 2.70
N ALA A 61 -1.07 22.49 2.59
CA ALA A 61 -0.80 21.11 2.91
C ALA A 61 -0.96 20.78 4.40
N VAL A 62 -0.65 21.77 5.28
CA VAL A 62 -0.88 21.63 6.72
C VAL A 62 -2.37 21.71 7.03
N PHE A 63 -3.07 22.76 6.58
CA PHE A 63 -4.51 22.91 6.80
C PHE A 63 -5.16 23.67 5.61
N SER A 64 -5.89 22.94 4.77
CA SER A 64 -6.60 23.50 3.62
C SER A 64 -7.99 24.01 4.01
N LEU A 65 -8.15 25.31 4.18
CA LEU A 65 -9.47 25.91 4.42
C LEU A 65 -10.44 25.64 3.26
N LYS A 66 -9.92 25.55 2.03
CA LYS A 66 -10.72 25.21 0.85
C LYS A 66 -11.28 23.77 0.99
N ALA A 67 -10.43 22.77 1.21
CA ALA A 67 -10.87 21.40 1.38
C ALA A 67 -11.81 21.25 2.58
N TRP A 68 -11.54 21.93 3.68
CA TRP A 68 -12.40 21.95 4.85
C TRP A 68 -13.82 22.46 4.52
N ARG A 69 -13.94 23.60 3.77
CA ARG A 69 -15.24 24.15 3.38
C ARG A 69 -15.98 23.26 2.40
N GLU A 70 -15.30 22.74 1.38
CA GLU A 70 -15.87 21.89 0.35
C GLU A 70 -16.38 20.57 0.93
N VAL A 71 -15.59 19.92 1.78
CA VAL A 71 -16.00 18.67 2.43
C VAL A 71 -17.19 18.90 3.37
N ARG A 72 -17.21 19.99 4.13
CA ARG A 72 -18.38 20.36 4.94
C ARG A 72 -19.64 20.56 4.10
N ALA A 73 -19.51 21.24 2.97
CA ALA A 73 -20.63 21.45 2.06
C ALA A 73 -21.17 20.11 1.52
N LEU A 74 -20.28 19.21 1.09
CA LEU A 74 -20.66 17.87 0.63
C LEU A 74 -21.35 17.07 1.74
N ILE A 75 -20.82 17.08 2.97
CA ILE A 75 -21.43 16.36 4.09
C ILE A 75 -22.87 16.80 4.30
N ARG A 76 -23.14 18.12 4.24
CA ARG A 76 -24.50 18.68 4.45
C ARG A 76 -25.42 18.42 3.28
N SER A 77 -24.96 18.70 2.04
CA SER A 77 -25.80 18.62 0.85
C SER A 77 -26.17 17.18 0.48
N GLU A 78 -25.24 16.22 0.71
CA GLU A 78 -25.42 14.83 0.32
C GLU A 78 -25.94 13.94 1.47
N GLY A 79 -26.05 14.48 2.69
CA GLY A 79 -26.47 13.71 3.86
C GLY A 79 -25.49 12.58 4.17
N VAL A 80 -24.19 12.89 4.21
CA VAL A 80 -23.13 11.92 4.46
C VAL A 80 -23.20 11.41 5.89
N ASP A 81 -23.20 10.09 6.05
CA ASP A 81 -23.21 9.42 7.35
C ASP A 81 -21.79 9.13 7.88
N LEU A 82 -20.80 8.97 6.99
CA LEU A 82 -19.41 8.61 7.32
C LEU A 82 -18.43 9.14 6.29
N VAL A 83 -17.23 9.60 6.75
CA VAL A 83 -16.11 10.03 5.92
C VAL A 83 -15.01 8.98 5.95
N HIS A 84 -14.65 8.40 4.81
CA HIS A 84 -13.51 7.49 4.68
C HIS A 84 -12.41 8.10 3.82
N VAL A 85 -11.22 8.21 4.39
CA VAL A 85 -10.06 8.89 3.80
C VAL A 85 -8.97 7.89 3.46
N HIS A 86 -8.47 7.92 2.22
CA HIS A 86 -7.32 7.12 1.81
C HIS A 86 -6.02 7.95 1.84
N ASN A 87 -6.03 9.13 1.24
CA ASN A 87 -4.85 10.00 1.20
C ASN A 87 -5.21 11.48 1.34
N THR A 88 -4.43 12.20 2.14
CA THR A 88 -4.62 13.65 2.34
C THR A 88 -3.46 14.50 1.83
N LEU A 89 -2.37 13.90 1.36
CA LEU A 89 -1.10 14.58 1.06
C LEU A 89 -1.05 15.05 -0.40
N PHE A 90 -0.87 16.26 -0.71
CA PHE A 90 -0.78 17.58 -0.10
C PHE A 90 -2.06 18.41 -0.34
N ALA A 91 -2.73 18.20 -1.51
CA ALA A 91 -3.81 19.05 -2.00
C ALA A 91 -5.10 18.98 -1.18
N VAL A 92 -5.32 17.88 -0.47
CA VAL A 92 -6.49 17.67 0.41
C VAL A 92 -6.22 18.21 1.82
N SER A 93 -5.12 17.80 2.44
CA SER A 93 -4.72 18.01 3.84
C SER A 93 -5.61 17.29 4.88
N PRO A 94 -5.11 17.01 6.09
CA PRO A 94 -5.93 16.41 7.16
C PRO A 94 -7.04 17.33 7.71
N SER A 95 -7.23 18.53 7.16
CA SER A 95 -8.36 19.42 7.49
C SER A 95 -9.73 18.79 7.22
N VAL A 96 -9.80 17.78 6.35
CA VAL A 96 -11.04 17.01 6.07
C VAL A 96 -11.58 16.28 7.30
N PHE A 97 -10.71 15.83 8.21
CA PHE A 97 -11.14 15.26 9.48
C PHE A 97 -11.85 16.32 10.34
N TRP A 98 -11.33 17.54 10.37
CA TRP A 98 -11.96 18.65 11.08
C TRP A 98 -13.28 19.10 10.44
N ALA A 99 -13.41 18.95 9.11
CA ALA A 99 -14.69 19.13 8.43
C ALA A 99 -15.73 18.10 8.93
N ALA A 100 -15.37 16.82 8.92
CA ALA A 100 -16.24 15.74 9.45
C ALA A 100 -16.62 15.99 10.91
N ARG A 101 -15.65 16.31 11.77
CA ARG A 101 -15.88 16.60 13.19
C ARG A 101 -16.83 17.78 13.41
N SER A 102 -16.69 18.86 12.62
CA SER A 102 -17.58 20.03 12.75
C SER A 102 -19.02 19.74 12.36
N GLU A 103 -19.25 18.72 11.56
CA GLU A 103 -20.60 18.24 11.18
C GLU A 103 -21.03 17.01 11.99
N LYS A 104 -20.26 16.61 13.02
CA LYS A 104 -20.53 15.44 13.87
C LYS A 104 -20.63 14.13 13.11
N VAL A 105 -19.92 14.01 12.00
CA VAL A 105 -19.84 12.80 11.16
C VAL A 105 -18.55 12.06 11.52
N PRO A 106 -18.61 10.73 11.81
CA PRO A 106 -17.43 9.94 12.09
C PRO A 106 -16.50 9.86 10.88
N ALA A 107 -15.18 9.78 11.14
CA ALA A 107 -14.17 9.70 10.10
C ALA A 107 -13.18 8.57 10.35
N VAL A 108 -12.84 7.85 9.28
CA VAL A 108 -11.83 6.79 9.26
C VAL A 108 -10.77 7.07 8.21
N GLN A 109 -9.54 6.63 8.46
CA GLN A 109 -8.47 6.66 7.47
C GLN A 109 -7.84 5.29 7.27
N THR A 110 -7.81 4.80 6.03
CA THR A 110 -6.95 3.67 5.65
C THR A 110 -5.51 4.13 5.52
N LEU A 111 -4.60 3.48 6.24
CA LEU A 111 -3.17 3.81 6.28
C LEU A 111 -2.42 3.00 5.23
N HIS A 112 -2.18 3.59 4.06
CA HIS A 112 -1.42 2.96 2.97
C HIS A 112 0.10 3.07 3.13
N ASN A 113 0.57 3.73 4.19
CA ASN A 113 1.98 3.98 4.48
C ASN A 113 2.18 4.43 5.94
N PHE A 114 3.42 4.55 6.38
CA PHE A 114 3.77 4.92 7.75
C PHE A 114 3.93 6.43 7.98
N ARG A 115 3.25 7.31 7.21
CA ARG A 115 3.45 8.77 7.28
C ARG A 115 3.10 9.38 8.63
N LEU A 116 2.22 8.78 9.39
CA LEU A 116 1.94 9.23 10.76
C LEU A 116 3.21 9.29 11.63
N PHE A 117 4.24 8.50 11.29
CA PHE A 117 5.48 8.38 12.06
C PHE A 117 6.74 8.69 11.23
N CYS A 118 6.71 8.49 9.93
CA CYS A 118 7.81 8.73 9.00
C CYS A 118 7.36 9.68 7.88
N PRO A 119 7.85 10.92 7.80
CA PRO A 119 7.45 11.88 6.76
C PRO A 119 7.62 11.37 5.32
N ALA A 120 8.62 10.51 5.07
CA ALA A 120 8.80 9.83 3.79
C ALA A 120 7.76 8.72 3.54
N GLY A 121 7.20 8.16 4.60
CA GLY A 121 6.14 7.13 4.55
C GLY A 121 6.62 5.70 4.42
N VAL A 122 7.90 5.47 4.12
CA VAL A 122 8.41 4.16 3.70
C VAL A 122 9.35 3.49 4.70
N LEU A 123 9.70 4.17 5.81
CA LEU A 123 10.63 3.67 6.83
C LEU A 123 11.93 3.11 6.21
N LEU A 124 12.45 3.77 5.18
CA LEU A 124 13.70 3.41 4.50
C LEU A 124 14.62 4.61 4.39
N ARG A 125 15.92 4.39 4.62
CA ARG A 125 16.99 5.35 4.37
C ARG A 125 18.27 4.62 4.00
N ASP A 126 18.96 5.12 2.99
CA ASP A 126 20.26 4.56 2.53
C ASP A 126 20.20 3.04 2.26
N GLY A 127 19.11 2.58 1.63
CA GLY A 127 18.89 1.18 1.27
C GLY A 127 18.56 0.25 2.45
N ARG A 128 18.35 0.79 3.67
CA ARG A 128 18.06 0.01 4.88
C ARG A 128 16.81 0.51 5.59
N VAL A 129 16.12 -0.39 6.28
CA VAL A 129 15.00 -0.03 7.15
C VAL A 129 15.44 1.02 8.17
N CYS A 130 14.68 2.09 8.31
CA CYS A 130 14.94 3.21 9.21
C CYS A 130 13.72 3.52 10.06
N GLU A 131 13.87 3.42 11.36
CA GLU A 131 12.84 3.75 12.35
C GLU A 131 13.24 4.96 13.22
N ASP A 132 14.13 5.84 12.75
CA ASP A 132 14.64 6.97 13.55
C ASP A 132 13.52 7.93 13.95
N CYS A 133 12.62 8.31 13.03
CA CYS A 133 11.55 9.26 13.34
C CYS A 133 10.59 8.79 14.45
N PRO A 134 10.12 7.54 14.49
CA PRO A 134 9.33 7.06 15.61
C PRO A 134 10.15 6.81 16.89
N ARG A 135 11.45 6.44 16.80
CA ARG A 135 12.24 5.98 17.95
C ARG A 135 13.14 7.04 18.57
N GLN A 136 13.79 7.88 17.75
CA GLN A 136 14.77 8.85 18.24
C GLN A 136 14.10 10.09 18.89
N PRO A 137 14.74 10.74 19.88
CA PRO A 137 14.22 11.96 20.53
C PRO A 137 13.87 13.07 19.54
N GLY A 138 14.65 13.23 18.45
CA GLY A 138 14.40 14.23 17.40
C GLY A 138 13.10 14.05 16.62
N GLY A 139 12.47 12.88 16.71
CA GLY A 139 11.18 12.62 16.07
C GLY A 139 11.18 12.94 14.59
N LEU A 140 10.16 13.65 14.11
CA LEU A 140 10.00 14.01 12.70
C LEU A 140 11.15 14.88 12.14
N LEU A 141 11.93 15.55 12.99
CA LEU A 141 13.09 16.35 12.57
C LEU A 141 14.20 15.46 11.98
N CYS A 142 14.28 14.17 12.36
CA CYS A 142 15.21 13.23 11.73
C CYS A 142 15.02 13.21 10.21
N ALA A 143 13.77 13.19 9.72
CA ALA A 143 13.48 13.21 8.29
C ALA A 143 13.93 14.51 7.61
N VAL A 144 13.86 15.65 8.29
CA VAL A 144 14.33 16.94 7.77
C VAL A 144 15.85 16.95 7.67
N ARG A 145 16.53 16.49 8.74
CA ARG A 145 17.99 16.39 8.79
C ARG A 145 18.55 15.55 7.64
N HIS A 146 17.90 14.45 7.35
CA HIS A 146 18.32 13.48 6.32
C HIS A 146 17.67 13.70 4.96
N ALA A 147 16.90 14.77 4.75
CA ALA A 147 16.21 15.06 3.48
C ALA A 147 15.38 13.86 2.94
N CYS A 148 14.72 13.09 3.83
CA CYS A 148 14.13 11.79 3.50
C CYS A 148 12.99 11.87 2.46
N TYR A 149 12.24 12.99 2.39
CA TYR A 149 11.19 13.13 1.40
C TYR A 149 11.73 13.78 0.14
N ARG A 150 11.78 13.02 -0.96
CA ARG A 150 12.28 13.44 -2.29
C ARG A 150 13.68 14.08 -2.25
N GLN A 151 14.55 13.63 -1.35
CA GLN A 151 15.92 14.14 -1.18
C GLN A 151 15.98 15.66 -0.96
N SER A 152 14.94 16.25 -0.37
CA SER A 152 14.80 17.68 -0.12
C SER A 152 14.50 17.97 1.35
N ARG A 153 15.35 18.75 2.00
CA ARG A 153 15.12 19.19 3.39
C ARG A 153 13.85 20.02 3.51
N LEU A 154 13.59 20.92 2.53
CA LEU A 154 12.39 21.77 2.53
C LEU A 154 11.12 20.92 2.41
N GLN A 155 11.07 19.99 1.46
CA GLN A 155 9.91 19.12 1.30
C GLN A 155 9.73 18.17 2.50
N SER A 156 10.82 17.69 3.08
CA SER A 156 10.79 16.91 4.32
C SER A 156 10.26 17.72 5.50
N ALA A 157 10.62 19.02 5.58
CA ALA A 157 10.13 19.93 6.61
C ALA A 157 8.62 20.18 6.46
N VAL A 158 8.12 20.37 5.24
CA VAL A 158 6.68 20.49 4.98
C VAL A 158 5.93 19.24 5.42
N CYS A 159 6.39 18.05 5.02
CA CYS A 159 5.79 16.78 5.46
C CYS A 159 5.83 16.62 6.98
N ALA A 160 6.98 16.88 7.61
CA ALA A 160 7.10 16.82 9.06
C ALA A 160 6.18 17.82 9.76
N GLY A 161 6.05 19.06 9.22
CA GLY A 161 5.17 20.11 9.71
C GLY A 161 3.69 19.72 9.69
N ILE A 162 3.23 19.06 8.62
CA ILE A 162 1.85 18.54 8.53
C ILE A 162 1.55 17.63 9.74
N TYR A 163 2.37 16.61 9.94
CA TYR A 163 2.13 15.63 11.01
C TYR A 163 2.40 16.20 12.40
N ALA A 164 3.38 17.08 12.57
CA ALA A 164 3.65 17.78 13.82
C ALA A 164 2.46 18.65 14.25
N PHE A 165 1.89 19.43 13.32
CA PHE A 165 0.72 20.28 13.55
C PHE A 165 -0.51 19.43 13.96
N HIS A 166 -0.81 18.36 13.20
CA HIS A 166 -1.96 17.51 13.51
C HIS A 166 -1.78 16.64 14.76
N ARG A 167 -0.54 16.36 15.17
CA ARG A 167 -0.23 15.79 16.50
C ARG A 167 -0.53 16.79 17.60
N LEU A 168 -0.13 18.08 17.44
CA LEU A 168 -0.44 19.14 18.40
C LEU A 168 -1.94 19.31 18.57
N LEU A 169 -2.69 19.33 17.46
CA LEU A 169 -4.16 19.38 17.45
C LEU A 169 -4.83 18.06 17.90
N ARG A 170 -4.05 17.00 18.18
CA ARG A 170 -4.56 15.67 18.54
C ARG A 170 -5.57 15.11 17.52
N THR A 171 -5.45 15.45 16.24
CA THR A 171 -6.39 15.08 15.17
C THR A 171 -6.63 13.57 15.12
N TYR A 172 -5.57 12.77 15.16
CA TYR A 172 -5.68 11.32 15.03
C TYR A 172 -6.15 10.60 16.31
N ARG A 173 -6.42 11.31 17.40
CA ARG A 173 -6.93 10.68 18.63
C ARG A 173 -8.41 10.33 18.55
N TRP A 174 -9.14 10.99 17.70
CA TRP A 174 -10.58 10.80 17.50
C TRP A 174 -10.94 10.30 16.10
N VAL A 175 -9.96 10.13 15.21
CA VAL A 175 -10.10 9.50 13.90
C VAL A 175 -9.87 8.01 14.04
N ASP A 176 -10.74 7.19 13.46
CA ASP A 176 -10.51 5.76 13.32
C ASP A 176 -9.46 5.49 12.25
N LEU A 177 -8.62 4.51 12.47
CA LEU A 177 -7.52 4.15 11.58
C LEU A 177 -7.64 2.70 11.16
N ILE A 178 -7.39 2.40 9.90
CA ILE A 178 -7.30 1.05 9.36
C ILE A 178 -5.87 0.76 8.97
N ALA A 179 -5.23 -0.18 9.66
CA ALA A 179 -3.99 -0.82 9.25
C ALA A 179 -4.33 -1.94 8.25
N LEU A 180 -3.44 -2.19 7.30
CA LEU A 180 -3.72 -3.16 6.23
C LEU A 180 -3.32 -4.60 6.61
N THR A 181 -2.50 -4.75 7.66
CA THR A 181 -2.01 -6.05 8.14
C THR A 181 -1.78 -6.02 9.65
N ASP A 182 -1.66 -7.20 10.26
CA ASP A 182 -1.28 -7.30 11.68
C ASP A 182 0.14 -6.76 11.92
N PHE A 183 1.08 -6.97 11.00
CA PHE A 183 2.41 -6.38 11.08
C PHE A 183 2.35 -4.85 11.15
N ASP A 184 1.55 -4.20 10.28
CA ASP A 184 1.37 -2.74 10.32
C ASP A 184 0.76 -2.31 11.65
N ARG A 185 -0.25 -3.04 12.12
CA ARG A 185 -0.89 -2.76 13.42
C ARG A 185 0.11 -2.82 14.55
N GLU A 186 0.92 -3.87 14.63
CA GLU A 186 1.95 -4.04 15.66
C GLU A 186 2.99 -2.92 15.60
N LYS A 187 3.50 -2.60 14.40
CA LYS A 187 4.44 -1.48 14.20
C LYS A 187 3.85 -0.13 14.60
N LEU A 188 2.60 0.13 14.17
CA LEU A 188 1.91 1.38 14.51
C LEU A 188 1.68 1.50 16.02
N LEU A 189 1.32 0.42 16.71
CA LEU A 189 1.15 0.39 18.17
C LEU A 189 2.48 0.59 18.90
N ASP A 190 3.58 -0.08 18.47
CA ASP A 190 4.92 0.12 19.05
C ASP A 190 5.37 1.59 18.93
N PHE A 191 5.21 2.19 17.74
CA PHE A 191 5.53 3.59 17.54
C PHE A 191 4.62 4.52 18.34
N ASN A 192 3.34 4.18 18.45
CA ASN A 192 2.34 4.97 19.18
C ASN A 192 2.56 4.92 20.70
N ALA A 193 3.05 3.83 21.25
CA ALA A 193 3.42 3.73 22.66
C ALA A 193 4.41 4.83 23.07
N ARG A 194 5.33 5.21 22.17
CA ARG A 194 6.31 6.27 22.37
C ARG A 194 5.79 7.66 22.03
N ARG A 195 4.98 7.79 20.99
CA ARG A 195 4.61 9.09 20.37
C ARG A 195 3.20 9.55 20.69
N ARG A 196 2.31 8.64 21.13
CA ARG A 196 0.92 8.92 21.53
C ARG A 196 0.14 9.74 20.49
N VAL A 197 0.25 9.32 19.21
CA VAL A 197 -0.35 10.03 18.07
C VAL A 197 -1.85 9.78 17.96
N PHE A 198 -2.29 8.53 18.21
CA PHE A 198 -3.67 8.09 18.06
C PHE A 198 -4.15 7.26 19.25
N SER A 199 -5.45 6.97 19.33
CA SER A 199 -6.05 6.09 20.33
C SER A 199 -5.94 4.63 19.88
N PRO A 200 -5.26 3.73 20.62
CA PRO A 200 -5.07 2.33 20.21
C PRO A 200 -6.38 1.58 19.93
N GLN A 201 -7.46 1.93 20.65
CA GLN A 201 -8.79 1.33 20.51
C GLN A 201 -9.46 1.66 19.16
N ARG A 202 -8.99 2.72 18.48
CA ARG A 202 -9.47 3.17 17.17
C ARG A 202 -8.59 2.68 16.02
N LEU A 203 -7.75 1.66 16.25
CA LEU A 203 -6.91 1.05 15.22
C LEU A 203 -7.44 -0.33 14.86
N TRP A 204 -8.00 -0.42 13.67
CA TRP A 204 -8.58 -1.62 13.06
C TRP A 204 -7.59 -2.30 12.13
N VAL A 205 -7.82 -3.57 11.80
CA VAL A 205 -7.10 -4.26 10.73
C VAL A 205 -8.09 -4.68 9.64
N LYS A 206 -7.83 -4.26 8.41
CA LYS A 206 -8.56 -4.68 7.23
C LYS A 206 -7.62 -4.68 6.03
N PRO A 207 -7.33 -5.83 5.42
CA PRO A 207 -6.47 -5.91 4.24
C PRO A 207 -7.09 -5.20 3.03
N ASN A 208 -6.29 -4.91 2.02
CA ASN A 208 -6.82 -4.52 0.72
C ASN A 208 -7.52 -5.71 0.06
N ALA A 209 -8.58 -5.42 -0.70
CA ALA A 209 -9.28 -6.44 -1.47
C ALA A 209 -8.48 -6.82 -2.73
N LEU A 210 -8.57 -8.07 -3.14
CA LEU A 210 -8.31 -8.45 -4.52
C LEU A 210 -9.38 -7.83 -5.41
N SER A 211 -8.98 -7.37 -6.58
CA SER A 211 -9.93 -6.77 -7.51
C SER A 211 -10.89 -7.81 -8.07
N ALA A 212 -12.19 -7.53 -7.96
CA ALA A 212 -13.25 -8.37 -8.49
C ALA A 212 -13.69 -7.99 -9.92
N ASP A 213 -12.99 -7.04 -10.54
CA ASP A 213 -13.31 -6.52 -11.88
C ASP A 213 -12.81 -7.39 -13.04
N GLN A 214 -11.98 -8.39 -12.73
CA GLN A 214 -11.46 -9.33 -13.72
C GLN A 214 -11.68 -10.78 -13.29
N PRO A 215 -12.12 -11.65 -14.21
CA PRO A 215 -12.20 -13.08 -13.93
C PRO A 215 -10.79 -13.66 -13.68
N LEU A 216 -10.71 -14.58 -12.73
CA LEU A 216 -9.48 -15.32 -12.49
C LEU A 216 -9.25 -16.32 -13.62
N PRO A 217 -8.02 -16.42 -14.17
CA PRO A 217 -7.70 -17.43 -15.17
C PRO A 217 -7.86 -18.85 -14.59
N PRO A 218 -8.05 -19.86 -15.42
CA PRO A 218 -8.02 -21.26 -15.00
C PRO A 218 -6.74 -21.57 -14.22
N LEU A 219 -6.85 -22.40 -13.18
CA LEU A 219 -5.68 -22.92 -12.47
C LEU A 219 -4.86 -23.82 -13.41
N GLN A 220 -3.56 -23.66 -13.36
CA GLN A 220 -2.60 -24.50 -14.07
C GLN A 220 -1.66 -25.17 -13.06
N PRO A 221 -1.29 -26.44 -13.26
CA PRO A 221 -0.22 -27.07 -12.51
C PRO A 221 1.05 -26.24 -12.58
N LEU A 222 1.88 -26.25 -11.53
CA LEU A 222 3.16 -25.55 -11.55
C LEU A 222 4.14 -26.14 -12.54
N GLN A 223 4.10 -27.47 -12.67
CA GLN A 223 4.89 -28.21 -13.65
C GLN A 223 4.41 -27.87 -15.07
N GLY A 224 5.36 -27.53 -15.94
CA GLY A 224 5.06 -27.18 -17.34
C GLY A 224 4.68 -25.71 -17.57
N ARG A 225 4.67 -24.87 -16.54
CA ARG A 225 4.55 -23.42 -16.72
C ARG A 225 5.75 -22.85 -17.48
N LYS A 226 5.57 -21.71 -18.12
CA LYS A 226 6.65 -21.01 -18.82
C LYS A 226 7.82 -20.74 -17.89
N ASN A 227 9.03 -21.00 -18.35
CA ASN A 227 10.25 -20.78 -17.55
C ASN A 227 10.52 -19.27 -17.34
N GLN A 228 9.67 -18.62 -16.60
CA GLN A 228 9.71 -17.18 -16.33
C GLN A 228 9.28 -16.86 -14.89
N VAL A 229 9.85 -15.77 -14.37
CA VAL A 229 9.50 -15.15 -13.08
C VAL A 229 9.04 -13.73 -13.36
N VAL A 230 7.99 -13.28 -12.72
CA VAL A 230 7.37 -11.97 -12.99
C VAL A 230 7.55 -11.04 -11.79
N PHE A 231 8.23 -9.92 -12.02
CA PHE A 231 8.22 -8.77 -11.13
C PHE A 231 7.10 -7.82 -11.55
N VAL A 232 6.28 -7.37 -10.59
CA VAL A 232 5.20 -6.42 -10.84
C VAL A 232 5.33 -5.23 -9.89
N GLY A 233 5.43 -4.03 -10.44
CA GLY A 233 5.46 -2.82 -9.63
C GLY A 233 6.17 -1.64 -10.27
N ARG A 234 6.35 -0.58 -9.48
CA ARG A 234 7.14 0.56 -9.93
C ARG A 234 8.60 0.15 -10.05
N LEU A 235 9.23 0.50 -11.17
CA LEU A 235 10.65 0.21 -11.42
C LEU A 235 11.52 1.22 -10.65
N GLU A 236 11.67 0.99 -9.33
CA GLU A 236 12.37 1.89 -8.40
C GLU A 236 13.18 1.13 -7.35
N GLU A 237 14.07 1.84 -6.66
CA GLU A 237 14.99 1.27 -5.64
C GLU A 237 14.24 0.55 -4.51
N LEU A 238 13.16 1.15 -4.01
CA LEU A 238 12.38 0.62 -2.88
C LEU A 238 11.83 -0.78 -3.14
N LYS A 239 11.55 -1.08 -4.41
CA LYS A 239 11.02 -2.37 -4.85
C LYS A 239 12.11 -3.43 -5.10
N GLY A 240 13.38 -3.11 -4.81
CA GLY A 240 14.50 -4.04 -4.92
C GLY A 240 14.86 -4.43 -6.36
N LEU A 241 14.54 -3.56 -7.33
CA LEU A 241 14.77 -3.88 -8.74
C LEU A 241 16.24 -4.13 -9.07
N ARG A 242 17.17 -3.40 -8.42
CA ARG A 242 18.61 -3.66 -8.61
C ARG A 242 19.00 -5.05 -8.12
N THR A 243 18.50 -5.46 -6.94
CA THR A 243 18.73 -6.81 -6.41
C THR A 243 18.24 -7.88 -7.39
N ALA A 244 17.07 -7.67 -8.00
CA ALA A 244 16.54 -8.58 -9.00
C ALA A 244 17.43 -8.68 -10.23
N VAL A 245 17.85 -7.55 -10.82
CA VAL A 245 18.69 -7.54 -12.03
C VAL A 245 20.08 -8.14 -11.74
N GLU A 246 20.68 -7.85 -10.58
CA GLU A 246 21.96 -8.44 -10.20
C GLU A 246 21.85 -9.96 -9.94
N ALA A 247 20.74 -10.43 -9.36
CA ALA A 247 20.51 -11.86 -9.20
C ALA A 247 20.46 -12.58 -10.57
N TRP A 248 19.81 -11.99 -11.59
CA TRP A 248 19.78 -12.55 -12.95
C TRP A 248 21.14 -12.49 -13.64
N ARG A 249 21.99 -11.53 -13.28
CA ARG A 249 23.40 -11.54 -13.73
C ARG A 249 24.16 -12.74 -13.16
N LEU A 250 23.92 -13.10 -11.90
CA LEU A 250 24.50 -14.30 -11.27
C LEU A 250 23.96 -15.62 -11.82
N LEU A 251 22.84 -15.56 -12.51
CA LEU A 251 22.17 -16.70 -13.16
C LEU A 251 22.45 -16.78 -14.66
N ALA A 252 23.27 -15.90 -15.24
CA ALA A 252 23.44 -15.77 -16.69
C ALA A 252 23.92 -17.06 -17.36
N ASP A 253 24.82 -17.81 -16.68
CA ASP A 253 25.42 -19.05 -17.19
C ASP A 253 24.60 -20.30 -16.83
N ASP A 254 23.52 -20.15 -16.06
CA ASP A 254 22.65 -21.28 -15.66
C ASP A 254 21.61 -21.53 -16.79
N PRO A 255 21.70 -22.67 -17.52
CA PRO A 255 20.78 -22.95 -18.61
C PRO A 255 19.33 -23.15 -18.14
N ALA A 256 19.11 -23.51 -16.86
CA ALA A 256 17.80 -23.71 -16.26
C ALA A 256 17.18 -22.41 -15.72
N ALA A 257 17.95 -21.30 -15.68
CA ALA A 257 17.46 -20.03 -15.15
C ALA A 257 16.26 -19.49 -15.94
N PRO A 258 15.20 -19.02 -15.26
CA PRO A 258 14.02 -18.45 -15.90
C PRO A 258 14.30 -17.08 -16.51
N GLU A 259 13.43 -16.63 -17.43
CA GLU A 259 13.36 -15.22 -17.78
C GLU A 259 12.82 -14.40 -16.60
N LEU A 260 13.33 -13.18 -16.42
CA LEU A 260 12.75 -12.18 -15.53
C LEU A 260 11.92 -11.19 -16.36
N LEU A 261 10.64 -11.20 -16.14
CA LEU A 261 9.71 -10.28 -16.80
C LEU A 261 9.40 -9.13 -15.84
N LEU A 262 9.75 -7.91 -16.24
CA LEU A 262 9.54 -6.69 -15.46
C LEU A 262 8.29 -5.98 -15.95
N VAL A 263 7.21 -6.06 -15.16
CA VAL A 263 5.93 -5.40 -15.44
C VAL A 263 5.82 -4.14 -14.59
N GLY A 264 5.70 -2.99 -15.27
CA GLY A 264 5.58 -1.69 -14.64
C GLY A 264 6.39 -0.62 -15.37
N SER A 265 6.51 0.53 -14.74
CA SER A 265 7.34 1.64 -15.20
C SER A 265 7.94 2.38 -14.01
N GLY A 266 9.01 3.14 -14.22
CA GLY A 266 9.63 3.90 -13.13
C GLY A 266 11.02 4.43 -13.45
N PRO A 267 11.65 5.14 -12.50
CA PRO A 267 12.91 5.84 -12.73
C PRO A 267 14.09 4.92 -13.07
N LEU A 268 14.01 3.62 -12.76
CA LEU A 268 15.08 2.67 -13.07
C LEU A 268 14.92 1.98 -14.44
N GLU A 269 13.92 2.32 -15.24
CA GLU A 269 13.69 1.66 -16.53
C GLU A 269 14.90 1.79 -17.46
N ASP A 270 15.42 2.99 -17.64
CA ASP A 270 16.61 3.23 -18.48
C ASP A 270 17.87 2.59 -17.88
N TRP A 271 17.97 2.52 -16.55
CA TRP A 271 19.06 1.81 -15.91
C TRP A 271 19.02 0.32 -16.25
N VAL A 272 17.85 -0.33 -16.15
CA VAL A 272 17.68 -1.75 -16.53
C VAL A 272 18.09 -1.99 -17.99
N ARG A 273 17.63 -1.14 -18.92
CA ARG A 273 18.00 -1.25 -20.36
C ARG A 273 19.52 -1.22 -20.55
N ARG A 274 20.21 -0.30 -19.86
CA ARG A 274 21.68 -0.18 -19.95
C ARG A 274 22.43 -1.35 -19.33
N GLN A 275 21.84 -2.10 -18.41
CA GLN A 275 22.51 -3.26 -17.81
C GLN A 275 22.72 -4.41 -18.81
N GLY A 276 21.86 -4.56 -19.81
CA GLY A 276 21.99 -5.59 -20.83
C GLY A 276 22.03 -7.02 -20.27
N VAL A 277 21.42 -7.27 -19.11
CA VAL A 277 21.46 -8.61 -18.48
C VAL A 277 20.60 -9.57 -19.30
N ALA A 278 21.17 -10.70 -19.67
CA ALA A 278 20.48 -11.73 -20.40
C ALA A 278 19.24 -12.21 -19.64
N ARG A 279 18.18 -12.56 -20.38
CA ARG A 279 16.89 -13.05 -19.84
C ARG A 279 16.13 -12.03 -18.95
N VAL A 280 16.50 -10.74 -18.93
CA VAL A 280 15.72 -9.68 -18.27
C VAL A 280 14.96 -8.89 -19.33
N ARG A 281 13.63 -8.87 -19.24
CA ARG A 281 12.76 -8.21 -20.22
C ARG A 281 11.83 -7.20 -19.57
N LEU A 282 11.79 -6.00 -20.12
CA LEU A 282 10.84 -4.93 -19.75
C LEU A 282 9.57 -5.08 -20.59
N LEU A 283 8.42 -5.26 -19.93
CA LEU A 283 7.12 -5.38 -20.59
C LEU A 283 6.29 -4.09 -20.51
N GLY A 284 6.77 -3.07 -19.77
CA GLY A 284 5.97 -1.89 -19.50
C GLY A 284 4.79 -2.18 -18.56
N ARG A 285 3.82 -1.28 -18.52
CA ARG A 285 2.60 -1.45 -17.72
C ARG A 285 1.62 -2.37 -18.45
N LEU A 286 1.09 -3.34 -17.73
CA LEU A 286 0.05 -4.24 -18.24
C LEU A 286 -1.26 -4.02 -17.48
N PRO A 287 -2.42 -4.00 -18.16
CA PRO A 287 -3.72 -4.08 -17.50
C PRO A 287 -3.90 -5.44 -16.83
N ARG A 288 -4.76 -5.53 -15.81
CA ARG A 288 -4.99 -6.79 -15.07
C ARG A 288 -5.41 -7.95 -15.95
N GLY A 289 -6.21 -7.69 -16.97
CA GLY A 289 -6.60 -8.73 -17.94
C GLY A 289 -5.43 -9.41 -18.68
N GLN A 290 -4.26 -8.75 -18.74
CA GLN A 290 -3.02 -9.34 -19.29
C GLN A 290 -2.08 -9.79 -18.16
N LEU A 291 -2.08 -9.12 -17.02
CA LEU A 291 -1.22 -9.44 -15.89
C LEU A 291 -1.61 -10.77 -15.23
N TYR A 292 -2.90 -11.01 -15.02
CA TYR A 292 -3.36 -12.23 -14.32
C TYR A 292 -3.04 -13.51 -15.08
N PRO A 293 -3.30 -13.62 -16.41
CA PRO A 293 -2.81 -14.75 -17.21
C PRO A 293 -1.29 -14.88 -17.15
N LEU A 294 -0.53 -13.77 -17.24
CA LEU A 294 0.93 -13.79 -17.15
C LEU A 294 1.42 -14.35 -15.81
N LEU A 295 0.81 -13.97 -14.71
CA LEU A 295 1.12 -14.54 -13.40
C LEU A 295 0.78 -16.05 -13.36
N ALA A 296 -0.42 -16.44 -13.83
CA ALA A 296 -0.88 -17.82 -13.78
C ALA A 296 -0.02 -18.80 -14.60
N GLU A 297 0.61 -18.35 -15.67
CA GLU A 297 1.49 -19.15 -16.53
C GLU A 297 2.98 -19.11 -16.14
N SER A 298 3.34 -18.30 -15.13
CA SER A 298 4.71 -18.12 -14.66
C SER A 298 5.04 -19.05 -13.48
N ARG A 299 6.31 -19.41 -13.34
CA ARG A 299 6.81 -20.29 -12.27
C ARG A 299 6.67 -19.62 -10.90
N ALA A 300 6.94 -18.31 -10.83
CA ALA A 300 6.79 -17.54 -9.60
C ALA A 300 6.58 -16.05 -9.90
N ALA A 301 5.98 -15.34 -8.95
CA ALA A 301 6.07 -13.88 -8.85
C ALA A 301 7.25 -13.48 -7.97
N LEU A 302 7.81 -12.28 -8.19
CA LEU A 302 8.95 -11.76 -7.45
C LEU A 302 8.58 -10.47 -6.71
N ALA A 303 8.81 -10.45 -5.40
CA ALA A 303 8.57 -9.30 -4.52
C ALA A 303 9.83 -8.97 -3.68
N PRO A 304 10.89 -8.37 -4.29
CA PRO A 304 12.20 -8.18 -3.65
C PRO A 304 12.31 -6.87 -2.88
N SER A 305 11.24 -6.38 -2.28
CA SER A 305 11.16 -5.07 -1.64
C SER A 305 12.20 -4.86 -0.54
N LEU A 306 12.75 -3.64 -0.47
CA LEU A 306 13.76 -3.22 0.51
C LEU A 306 13.15 -2.45 1.70
N CYS A 307 11.86 -2.16 1.68
CA CYS A 307 11.16 -1.41 2.71
C CYS A 307 9.96 -2.18 3.25
N TYR A 308 9.43 -1.75 4.40
CA TYR A 308 8.14 -2.23 4.86
C TYR A 308 7.04 -1.75 3.91
N GLU A 309 6.41 -2.67 3.22
CA GLU A 309 5.18 -2.41 2.48
C GLU A 309 3.98 -2.57 3.42
N SER A 310 3.08 -1.60 3.43
CA SER A 310 1.87 -1.71 4.26
C SER A 310 0.95 -2.83 3.77
N PHE A 311 0.88 -3.02 2.44
CA PHE A 311 0.23 -4.19 1.85
C PHE A 311 0.88 -4.51 0.51
N ALA A 312 1.43 -5.69 0.40
CA ALA A 312 2.01 -6.17 -0.84
C ALA A 312 0.90 -6.80 -1.71
N LEU A 313 0.37 -6.05 -2.68
CA LEU A 313 -0.67 -6.55 -3.60
C LEU A 313 -0.17 -7.75 -4.43
N VAL A 314 1.09 -7.73 -4.85
CA VAL A 314 1.65 -8.74 -5.76
C VAL A 314 1.62 -10.15 -5.17
N PRO A 315 2.04 -10.41 -3.92
CA PRO A 315 1.86 -11.73 -3.31
C PRO A 315 0.40 -12.18 -3.26
N ALA A 316 -0.53 -11.29 -2.89
CA ALA A 316 -1.96 -11.62 -2.85
C ALA A 316 -2.51 -11.96 -4.24
N GLU A 317 -2.19 -11.15 -5.25
CA GLU A 317 -2.59 -11.40 -6.64
C GLU A 317 -1.95 -12.69 -7.20
N ALA A 318 -0.66 -12.92 -6.95
CA ALA A 318 0.03 -14.14 -7.38
C ALA A 318 -0.60 -15.41 -6.77
N HIS A 319 -0.81 -15.42 -5.45
CA HIS A 319 -1.45 -16.55 -4.79
C HIS A 319 -2.89 -16.77 -5.31
N ALA A 320 -3.64 -15.71 -5.60
CA ALA A 320 -4.95 -15.83 -6.24
C ALA A 320 -4.88 -16.45 -7.66
N MET A 321 -3.74 -16.29 -8.34
CA MET A 321 -3.47 -16.98 -9.62
C MET A 321 -2.91 -18.39 -9.44
N GLY A 322 -2.76 -18.88 -8.20
CA GLY A 322 -2.11 -20.13 -7.87
C GLY A 322 -0.60 -20.12 -8.18
N THR A 323 0.03 -18.94 -8.06
CA THR A 323 1.44 -18.73 -8.39
C THR A 323 2.23 -18.44 -7.13
N PRO A 324 3.29 -19.22 -6.83
CA PRO A 324 4.12 -19.00 -5.66
C PRO A 324 4.93 -17.71 -5.77
N VAL A 325 5.43 -17.22 -4.64
CA VAL A 325 6.12 -15.93 -4.56
C VAL A 325 7.55 -16.11 -4.03
N LEU A 326 8.51 -15.51 -4.73
CA LEU A 326 9.85 -15.24 -4.19
C LEU A 326 9.83 -13.88 -3.53
N ALA A 327 9.98 -13.82 -2.21
CA ALA A 327 9.78 -12.63 -1.40
C ALA A 327 11.02 -12.26 -0.58
N SER A 328 11.31 -10.97 -0.44
CA SER A 328 12.21 -10.51 0.61
C SER A 328 11.68 -10.92 1.98
N ASP A 329 12.51 -11.46 2.86
CA ASP A 329 12.15 -11.78 4.25
C ASP A 329 12.09 -10.48 5.07
N LEU A 330 11.11 -9.64 4.74
CA LEU A 330 10.96 -8.31 5.29
C LEU A 330 9.50 -7.90 5.46
N GLY A 331 9.09 -7.63 6.70
CA GLY A 331 7.77 -7.07 7.02
C GLY A 331 6.62 -7.86 6.39
N ASN A 332 5.65 -7.15 5.82
CA ASN A 332 4.47 -7.79 5.22
C ASN A 332 4.79 -8.66 4.01
N VAL A 333 5.76 -8.27 3.21
CA VAL A 333 6.12 -9.04 2.00
C VAL A 333 6.58 -10.43 2.39
N GLY A 334 7.47 -10.53 3.39
CA GLY A 334 7.90 -11.82 3.94
C GLY A 334 6.77 -12.55 4.68
N ALA A 335 5.99 -11.85 5.50
CA ALA A 335 4.90 -12.45 6.29
C ALA A 335 3.78 -13.06 5.44
N MET A 336 3.59 -12.61 4.21
CA MET A 336 2.59 -13.16 3.28
C MET A 336 3.04 -14.46 2.60
N VAL A 337 4.29 -14.91 2.80
CA VAL A 337 4.85 -16.09 2.13
C VAL A 337 5.27 -17.13 3.16
N ARG A 338 4.79 -18.34 3.03
CA ARG A 338 5.18 -19.51 3.85
C ARG A 338 6.24 -20.31 3.09
N PRO A 339 7.50 -20.31 3.56
CA PRO A 339 8.59 -21.00 2.85
C PRO A 339 8.27 -22.47 2.61
N GLY A 340 8.45 -22.92 1.36
CA GLY A 340 8.22 -24.31 0.95
C GLY A 340 6.73 -24.69 0.72
N VAL A 341 5.79 -23.76 1.00
CA VAL A 341 4.34 -23.99 0.84
C VAL A 341 3.77 -23.18 -0.32
N ASP A 342 3.93 -21.86 -0.26
CA ASP A 342 3.40 -20.93 -1.26
C ASP A 342 4.46 -19.95 -1.79
N GLY A 343 5.72 -20.17 -1.46
CA GLY A 343 6.84 -19.41 -1.94
C GLY A 343 8.15 -19.70 -1.22
N LEU A 344 9.15 -18.85 -1.47
CA LEU A 344 10.44 -18.84 -0.79
C LEU A 344 10.77 -17.43 -0.32
N ARG A 345 11.49 -17.32 0.80
CA ARG A 345 11.98 -16.05 1.32
C ARG A 345 13.50 -15.97 1.12
N PHE A 346 13.99 -14.76 0.89
CA PHE A 346 15.42 -14.47 0.79
C PHE A 346 15.78 -13.18 1.52
N ALA A 347 17.06 -13.02 1.89
CA ALA A 347 17.54 -11.84 2.58
C ALA A 347 17.33 -10.58 1.71
N PRO A 348 16.72 -9.50 2.25
CA PRO A 348 16.47 -8.27 1.49
C PRO A 348 17.77 -7.65 0.99
N GLY A 349 17.80 -7.26 -0.29
CA GLY A 349 18.95 -6.62 -0.89
C GLY A 349 20.13 -7.55 -1.21
N ASP A 350 19.96 -8.87 -1.07
CA ASP A 350 20.98 -9.87 -1.37
C ASP A 350 20.71 -10.58 -2.70
N PRO A 351 21.44 -10.24 -3.79
CA PRO A 351 21.29 -10.89 -5.08
C PRO A 351 21.65 -12.38 -5.07
N ALA A 352 22.62 -12.80 -4.24
CA ALA A 352 23.03 -14.20 -4.18
C ALA A 352 21.97 -15.06 -3.50
N ALA A 353 21.35 -14.55 -2.42
CA ALA A 353 20.24 -15.21 -1.75
C ALA A 353 19.02 -15.32 -2.69
N LEU A 354 18.71 -14.29 -3.48
CA LEU A 354 17.66 -14.35 -4.48
C LEU A 354 17.98 -15.37 -5.59
N ALA A 355 19.21 -15.39 -6.11
CA ALA A 355 19.62 -16.38 -7.12
C ALA A 355 19.51 -17.82 -6.58
N ALA A 356 19.85 -18.05 -5.30
CA ALA A 356 19.66 -19.34 -4.64
C ALA A 356 18.18 -19.71 -4.54
N ALA A 357 17.30 -18.77 -4.21
CA ALA A 357 15.85 -18.99 -4.18
C ALA A 357 15.28 -19.34 -5.57
N VAL A 358 15.79 -18.69 -6.64
CA VAL A 358 15.41 -19.02 -8.02
C VAL A 358 15.83 -20.46 -8.37
N ARG A 359 17.04 -20.89 -8.01
CA ARG A 359 17.49 -22.27 -8.23
C ARG A 359 16.68 -23.32 -7.45
N ALA A 360 16.09 -22.92 -6.34
CA ALA A 360 15.24 -23.79 -5.51
C ALA A 360 13.80 -23.93 -6.01
N LEU A 361 13.39 -23.21 -7.07
CA LEU A 361 12.02 -23.27 -7.63
C LEU A 361 11.55 -24.69 -7.96
N PRO A 362 12.35 -25.63 -8.55
CA PRO A 362 11.87 -26.97 -8.85
C PRO A 362 11.38 -27.74 -7.61
N GLY A 363 12.04 -27.57 -6.47
CA GLY A 363 11.61 -28.18 -5.20
C GLY A 363 10.32 -27.58 -4.67
N LEU A 364 10.14 -26.27 -4.80
CA LEU A 364 8.90 -25.59 -4.43
C LEU A 364 7.74 -26.02 -5.34
N GLU A 365 7.96 -26.12 -6.65
CA GLU A 365 6.95 -26.55 -7.62
C GLU A 365 6.45 -27.99 -7.39
N ALA A 366 7.30 -28.85 -6.84
CA ALA A 366 6.92 -30.21 -6.47
C ALA A 366 6.05 -30.27 -5.21
N ALA A 367 6.17 -29.30 -4.31
CA ALA A 367 5.52 -29.29 -3.01
C ALA A 367 4.26 -28.39 -2.94
N ALA A 368 4.24 -27.30 -3.70
CA ALA A 368 3.19 -26.30 -3.59
C ALA A 368 1.90 -26.70 -4.34
N ASP A 369 0.75 -26.34 -3.75
CA ASP A 369 -0.59 -26.57 -4.30
C ASP A 369 -1.22 -25.25 -4.79
N PRO A 370 -1.35 -25.05 -6.12
CA PRO A 370 -2.00 -23.86 -6.69
C PRO A 370 -3.45 -23.66 -6.24
N ALA A 371 -4.20 -24.76 -6.02
CA ALA A 371 -5.59 -24.66 -5.60
C ALA A 371 -5.72 -24.18 -4.16
N ALA A 372 -4.88 -24.71 -3.27
CA ALA A 372 -4.81 -24.28 -1.87
C ALA A 372 -4.37 -22.82 -1.76
N MET A 373 -3.34 -22.39 -2.53
CA MET A 373 -2.91 -20.98 -2.58
C MET A 373 -4.04 -20.05 -2.99
N ARG A 374 -4.76 -20.36 -4.08
CA ARG A 374 -5.91 -19.59 -4.55
C ARG A 374 -7.02 -19.53 -3.52
N ALA A 375 -7.41 -20.67 -2.95
CA ALA A 375 -8.48 -20.74 -1.96
C ALA A 375 -8.17 -19.85 -0.75
N GLU A 376 -6.95 -19.91 -0.22
CA GLU A 376 -6.52 -19.07 0.90
C GLU A 376 -6.46 -17.58 0.54
N ALA A 377 -5.94 -17.24 -0.64
CA ALA A 377 -5.90 -15.85 -1.08
C ALA A 377 -7.29 -15.24 -1.22
N LEU A 378 -8.25 -16.00 -1.76
CA LEU A 378 -9.63 -15.57 -1.88
C LEU A 378 -10.36 -15.51 -0.53
N ASP A 379 -10.09 -16.45 0.38
CA ASP A 379 -10.62 -16.38 1.74
C ASP A 379 -10.10 -15.16 2.48
N ARG A 380 -8.84 -14.83 2.36
CA ARG A 380 -8.21 -13.70 3.09
C ARG A 380 -8.53 -12.34 2.49
N PHE A 381 -8.52 -12.23 1.17
CA PHE A 381 -8.51 -10.95 0.43
C PHE A 381 -9.67 -10.81 -0.57
N GLY A 382 -10.58 -11.77 -0.63
CA GLY A 382 -11.73 -11.73 -1.53
C GLY A 382 -12.71 -10.59 -1.20
N ASP A 383 -13.46 -10.16 -2.20
CA ASP A 383 -14.37 -9.00 -2.17
C ASP A 383 -15.43 -9.12 -1.06
N GLU A 384 -16.04 -10.31 -0.88
CA GLU A 384 -17.08 -10.54 0.13
C GLU A 384 -16.58 -10.32 1.56
N LYS A 385 -15.49 -10.98 1.94
CA LYS A 385 -14.92 -10.88 3.27
C LYS A 385 -14.39 -9.48 3.54
N ASN A 386 -13.76 -8.87 2.54
CA ASN A 386 -13.24 -7.51 2.64
C ASN A 386 -14.37 -6.48 2.86
N TYR A 387 -15.48 -6.60 2.12
CA TYR A 387 -16.66 -5.79 2.33
C TYR A 387 -17.26 -5.99 3.73
N ALA A 388 -17.41 -7.25 4.15
CA ALA A 388 -17.96 -7.55 5.48
C ALA A 388 -17.13 -6.93 6.62
N GLN A 389 -15.79 -6.99 6.50
CA GLN A 389 -14.87 -6.37 7.45
C GLN A 389 -15.01 -4.84 7.45
N LEU A 390 -15.05 -4.21 6.27
CA LEU A 390 -15.22 -2.76 6.16
C LEU A 390 -16.55 -2.30 6.75
N LEU A 391 -17.62 -3.01 6.43
CA LEU A 391 -18.96 -2.69 6.94
C LEU A 391 -19.05 -2.87 8.46
N ALA A 392 -18.38 -3.86 9.03
CA ALA A 392 -18.30 -4.04 10.47
C ALA A 392 -17.63 -2.85 11.18
N ILE A 393 -16.53 -2.33 10.60
CA ILE A 393 -15.87 -1.11 11.09
C ILE A 393 -16.83 0.08 11.01
N TYR A 394 -17.47 0.30 9.87
CA TYR A 394 -18.41 1.41 9.68
C TYR A 394 -19.59 1.35 10.65
N ARG A 395 -20.21 0.17 10.83
CA ARG A 395 -21.32 -0.01 11.78
C ARG A 395 -20.92 0.34 13.20
N ARG A 396 -19.72 -0.07 13.63
CA ARG A 396 -19.21 0.25 14.96
C ARG A 396 -18.98 1.75 15.15
N MET A 397 -18.43 2.42 14.13
CA MET A 397 -18.24 3.88 14.17
C MET A 397 -19.58 4.64 14.23
N LEU A 398 -20.60 4.16 13.49
CA LEU A 398 -21.93 4.78 13.44
C LEU A 398 -22.75 4.51 14.70
N ALA A 399 -22.52 3.39 15.38
CA ALA A 399 -23.18 3.09 16.66
C ALA A 399 -22.74 4.03 17.79
N GLY A 400 -21.61 4.75 17.62
CA GLY A 400 -21.02 5.58 18.65
C GLY A 400 -20.31 4.74 19.73
N ASP A 401 -19.32 5.30 20.39
CA ASP A 401 -18.73 4.69 21.62
C ASP A 401 -19.73 4.86 22.79
N GLU A 402 -20.77 4.04 22.85
CA GLU A 402 -21.57 3.89 24.08
C GLU A 402 -20.74 3.16 25.15
N GLY A 403 -19.55 3.64 25.49
CA GLY A 403 -18.75 2.97 26.51
C GLY A 403 -17.31 3.41 26.73
N ALA A 404 -16.87 4.55 26.22
CA ALA A 404 -15.47 4.95 26.36
C ALA A 404 -15.24 6.29 27.12
N ASP A 405 -16.21 6.74 27.92
CA ASP A 405 -16.03 7.83 28.90
C ASP A 405 -16.57 7.38 30.29
N SER A 406 -15.86 6.42 30.88
CA SER A 406 -15.98 6.13 32.30
C SER A 406 -14.61 5.76 32.89
#